data_8fd8511955f77209f0b0b0ae1bda7e4f
#
_entry.id   8fd8511955f77209f0b0b0ae1bda7e4f
#
_cell.length_a   1.000
_cell.length_b   1.000
_cell.length_c   1.000
_cell.angle_alpha   90.00
_cell.angle_beta   90.00
_cell.angle_gamma   90.00
#
_symmetry.space_group_name_H-M   'P 1'
#
loop_
_entity.id
_entity.type
_entity.pdbx_description
1 polymer ?
#
loop_
_entity_poly.entity_id
_entity_poly.type
_entity_poly.pdbx_seq_one_letter_code
_entity_poly.pdbx_strand_id
1 'polypeptide(L)'
;MPAPPEREDKLLTWPNWPLKMRTSSSQEEGADREFSVLTTSFGVENGKVSSLNCIRVNEKFEKIENSEFVIKADLVLLAMGFVSPITDRIFKDTEVSLDKRGNVLADDKSYKTSLDKLWVAGDMRRGQSLV
;
A
#
# COMPACT_ATOMS: atom_id res chain seq x y z
N MET A 1 3.58 9.46 -0.74
CA MET A 1 4.35 9.37 -2.01
C MET A 1 4.33 10.72 -2.69
N PRO A 2 5.41 11.14 -3.36
CA PRO A 2 5.40 12.36 -4.18
C PRO A 2 4.39 12.24 -5.33
N ALA A 3 3.92 13.39 -5.82
CA ALA A 3 3.03 13.41 -6.98
C ALA A 3 3.76 12.85 -8.21
N PRO A 4 3.14 11.95 -8.98
CA PRO A 4 3.70 11.54 -10.25
C PRO A 4 3.80 12.73 -11.22
N PRO A 5 4.75 12.74 -12.15
CA PRO A 5 4.85 13.78 -13.16
C PRO A 5 3.62 13.77 -14.11
N GLU A 6 3.24 14.90 -14.65
CA GLU A 6 2.12 15.00 -15.59
C GLU A 6 2.39 14.23 -16.90
N ARG A 7 3.65 14.18 -17.32
CA ARG A 7 4.10 13.45 -18.51
C ARG A 7 5.07 12.33 -18.12
N GLU A 8 4.97 11.21 -18.82
CA GLU A 8 5.92 10.11 -18.65
C GLU A 8 7.32 10.49 -19.12
N ASP A 9 8.32 10.03 -18.39
CA ASP A 9 9.69 9.97 -18.90
C ASP A 9 9.95 8.58 -19.50
N LYS A 10 9.99 8.48 -20.83
CA LYS A 10 10.18 7.23 -21.55
C LYS A 10 11.52 6.56 -21.27
N LEU A 11 12.54 7.33 -20.89
CA LEU A 11 13.86 6.78 -20.55
C LEU A 11 13.84 6.04 -19.21
N LEU A 12 12.98 6.48 -18.28
CA LEU A 12 12.83 5.86 -16.97
C LEU A 12 11.77 4.76 -16.94
N THR A 13 10.76 4.83 -17.81
CA THR A 13 9.59 3.95 -17.71
C THR A 13 9.54 2.84 -18.74
N TRP A 14 10.16 3.02 -19.90
CA TRP A 14 10.21 1.97 -20.92
C TRP A 14 11.10 0.76 -20.52
N PRO A 15 10.64 -0.49 -20.66
CA PRO A 15 9.36 -0.95 -21.21
C PRO A 15 8.24 -1.11 -20.16
N ASN A 16 8.38 -0.55 -18.99
CA ASN A 16 7.45 -0.67 -17.88
C ASN A 16 6.26 0.28 -18.05
N TRP A 17 5.29 0.14 -17.12
CA TRP A 17 4.13 1.01 -17.07
C TRP A 17 4.55 2.46 -16.79
N PRO A 18 4.08 3.44 -17.60
CA PRO A 18 4.53 4.83 -17.45
C PRO A 18 4.15 5.42 -16.09
N LEU A 19 5.15 5.97 -15.39
CA LEU A 19 4.94 6.75 -14.18
C LEU A 19 4.50 8.17 -14.57
N LYS A 20 3.19 8.39 -14.55
CA LYS A 20 2.60 9.70 -14.83
C LYS A 20 1.34 9.93 -14.01
N MET A 21 0.97 11.20 -13.84
CA MET A 21 -0.30 11.58 -13.23
C MET A 21 -1.46 11.06 -14.08
N ARG A 22 -2.39 10.35 -13.45
CA ARG A 22 -3.61 9.85 -14.09
C ARG A 22 -4.80 10.35 -13.31
N THR A 23 -5.87 10.63 -14.02
CA THR A 23 -7.16 10.98 -13.44
C THR A 23 -8.18 9.93 -13.88
N SER A 24 -8.92 9.38 -12.93
CA SER A 24 -10.04 8.49 -13.19
C SER A 24 -11.35 9.28 -13.21
N SER A 25 -12.42 8.70 -13.76
CA SER A 25 -13.76 9.30 -13.74
C SER A 25 -14.21 9.65 -12.31
N SER A 26 -13.93 8.79 -11.34
CA SER A 26 -14.24 9.07 -9.93
C SER A 26 -13.56 10.31 -9.38
N GLN A 27 -12.36 10.63 -9.85
CA GLN A 27 -11.63 11.84 -9.45
C GLN A 27 -12.15 13.08 -10.18
N GLU A 28 -12.65 12.92 -11.42
CA GLU A 28 -13.27 14.00 -12.20
C GLU A 28 -14.62 14.44 -11.61
N GLU A 29 -15.31 13.55 -10.88
CA GLU A 29 -16.54 13.89 -10.15
C GLU A 29 -16.33 14.88 -9.00
N GLY A 30 -15.11 15.15 -8.64
CA GLY A 30 -14.72 16.14 -7.62
C GLY A 30 -14.02 15.48 -6.42
N ALA A 31 -12.70 15.41 -6.49
CA ALA A 31 -11.85 14.93 -5.41
C ALA A 31 -10.57 15.76 -5.32
N ASP A 32 -10.23 16.18 -4.13
CA ASP A 32 -8.92 16.76 -3.85
C ASP A 32 -7.91 15.65 -3.63
N ARG A 33 -6.75 15.76 -4.28
CA ARG A 33 -5.66 14.81 -4.15
C ARG A 33 -4.47 15.43 -3.46
N GLU A 34 -4.14 14.89 -2.31
CA GLU A 34 -2.99 15.30 -1.52
C GLU A 34 -1.87 14.27 -1.62
N PHE A 35 -0.68 14.72 -1.96
CA PHE A 35 0.52 13.90 -2.09
C PHE A 35 1.53 14.22 -1.00
N SER A 36 2.46 13.29 -0.74
CA SER A 36 3.51 13.46 0.29
C SER A 36 2.93 13.79 1.66
N VAL A 37 1.82 13.14 2.02
CA VAL A 37 1.13 13.30 3.30
C VAL A 37 1.19 12.01 4.09
N LEU A 38 1.47 12.12 5.37
CA LEU A 38 1.40 11.05 6.36
C LEU A 38 0.31 11.41 7.36
N THR A 39 -0.68 10.54 7.52
CA THR A 39 -1.66 10.64 8.62
C THR A 39 -0.99 10.18 9.91
N THR A 40 -0.98 11.02 10.93
CA THR A 40 -0.34 10.73 12.23
C THR A 40 -1.33 10.23 13.26
N SER A 41 -2.57 10.71 13.22
CA SER A 41 -3.65 10.26 14.11
C SER A 41 -5.02 10.66 13.56
N PHE A 42 -6.06 10.14 14.19
CA PHE A 42 -7.45 10.49 13.91
C PHE A 42 -7.98 11.36 15.04
N GLY A 43 -8.68 12.45 14.71
CA GLY A 43 -9.51 13.17 15.65
C GLY A 43 -10.84 12.45 15.84
N VAL A 44 -11.30 12.35 17.09
CA VAL A 44 -12.55 11.68 17.44
C VAL A 44 -13.40 12.61 18.28
N GLU A 45 -14.66 12.81 17.90
CA GLU A 45 -15.66 13.55 18.64
C GLU A 45 -16.92 12.68 18.81
N ASN A 46 -17.42 12.60 20.03
CA ASN A 46 -18.61 11.78 20.35
C ASN A 46 -18.53 10.32 19.87
N GLY A 47 -17.33 9.72 19.91
CA GLY A 47 -17.11 8.34 19.46
C GLY A 47 -17.09 8.13 17.94
N LYS A 48 -17.08 9.21 17.16
CA LYS A 48 -16.98 9.19 15.69
C LYS A 48 -15.73 9.94 15.22
N VAL A 49 -15.17 9.51 14.12
CA VAL A 49 -14.08 10.25 13.46
C VAL A 49 -14.58 11.63 13.04
N SER A 50 -13.79 12.66 13.30
CA SER A 50 -14.09 14.05 12.95
C SER A 50 -12.98 14.68 12.10
N SER A 51 -11.77 14.13 12.16
CA SER A 51 -10.63 14.67 11.42
C SER A 51 -9.48 13.69 11.30
N LEU A 52 -8.58 14.02 10.36
CA LEU A 52 -7.25 13.42 10.18
C LEU A 52 -6.21 14.45 10.57
N ASN A 53 -5.32 14.10 11.48
CA ASN A 53 -4.11 14.90 11.73
C ASN A 53 -3.02 14.42 10.79
N CYS A 54 -2.50 15.31 9.98
CA CYS A 54 -1.58 15.02 8.90
C CYS A 54 -0.30 15.84 9.02
N ILE A 55 0.78 15.35 8.42
CA ILE A 55 2.05 16.05 8.28
C ILE A 55 2.60 15.80 6.87
N ARG A 56 3.29 16.77 6.29
CA ARG A 56 4.02 16.58 5.04
C ARG A 56 5.25 15.70 5.24
N VAL A 57 5.59 14.93 4.23
CA VAL A 57 6.79 14.08 4.19
C VAL A 57 7.57 14.34 2.92
N ASN A 58 8.90 14.14 2.99
CA ASN A 58 9.77 14.19 1.83
C ASN A 58 9.72 12.88 1.02
N GLU A 59 10.51 12.75 -0.02
CA GLU A 59 10.59 11.56 -0.87
C GLU A 59 11.05 10.29 -0.12
N LYS A 60 11.77 10.46 1.00
CA LYS A 60 12.21 9.38 1.87
C LYS A 60 11.22 9.02 2.97
N PHE A 61 9.99 9.60 2.93
CA PHE A 61 8.97 9.51 3.97
C PHE A 61 9.37 10.07 5.35
N GLU A 62 10.39 10.93 5.40
CA GLU A 62 10.76 11.65 6.60
C GLU A 62 9.82 12.84 6.79
N LYS A 63 9.41 13.07 8.03
CA LYS A 63 8.49 14.17 8.37
C LYS A 63 9.17 15.53 8.17
N ILE A 64 8.44 16.46 7.56
CA ILE A 64 8.86 17.86 7.41
C ILE A 64 8.34 18.61 8.63
N GLU A 65 9.24 19.20 9.40
CA GLU A 65 8.90 19.98 10.60
C GLU A 65 7.99 21.17 10.26
N ASN A 66 7.08 21.48 11.16
CA ASN A 66 6.13 22.59 11.05
C ASN A 66 5.22 22.52 9.81
N SER A 67 4.92 21.32 9.34
CA SER A 67 4.05 21.07 8.19
C SER A 67 2.77 20.32 8.56
N GLU A 68 2.43 20.30 9.85
CA GLU A 68 1.21 19.69 10.36
C GLU A 68 -0.03 20.44 9.88
N PHE A 69 -1.04 19.70 9.51
CA PHE A 69 -2.35 20.21 9.13
C PHE A 69 -3.46 19.21 9.44
N VAL A 70 -4.69 19.70 9.45
CA VAL A 70 -5.86 18.88 9.78
C VAL A 70 -6.83 18.86 8.61
N ILE A 71 -7.31 17.68 8.26
CA ILE A 71 -8.37 17.46 7.28
C ILE A 71 -9.61 17.05 8.06
N LYS A 72 -10.72 17.79 7.92
CA LYS A 72 -12.01 17.38 8.48
C LYS A 72 -12.56 16.20 7.69
N ALA A 73 -13.06 15.17 8.40
CA ALA A 73 -13.58 13.97 7.76
C ALA A 73 -14.63 13.29 8.65
N ASP A 74 -15.77 12.99 8.08
CA ASP A 74 -16.85 12.23 8.73
C ASP A 74 -16.70 10.73 8.52
N LEU A 75 -15.95 10.33 7.50
CA LEU A 75 -15.62 8.95 7.15
C LEU A 75 -14.19 8.87 6.63
N VAL A 76 -13.44 7.87 7.10
CA VAL A 76 -12.09 7.59 6.61
C VAL A 76 -12.02 6.14 6.11
N LEU A 77 -11.58 5.96 4.87
CA LEU A 77 -11.37 4.67 4.26
C LEU A 77 -9.88 4.41 4.08
N LEU A 78 -9.39 3.32 4.68
CA LEU A 78 -8.00 2.90 4.53
C LEU A 78 -7.88 2.01 3.28
N ALA A 79 -7.45 2.60 2.17
CA ALA A 79 -7.29 1.93 0.88
C ALA A 79 -5.81 1.70 0.55
N MET A 80 -5.04 1.16 1.50
CA MET A 80 -3.57 1.02 1.39
C MET A 80 -3.11 -0.34 0.86
N GLY A 81 -4.05 -1.18 0.39
CA GLY A 81 -3.75 -2.54 -0.05
C GLY A 81 -3.55 -3.52 1.12
N PHE A 82 -3.11 -4.72 0.79
CA PHE A 82 -2.89 -5.79 1.75
C PHE A 82 -1.43 -5.83 2.20
N VAL A 83 -1.19 -6.25 3.42
CA VAL A 83 0.17 -6.40 3.96
C VAL A 83 0.72 -7.78 3.62
N SER A 84 -0.04 -8.83 3.91
CA SER A 84 0.33 -10.22 3.68
C SER A 84 -0.92 -11.11 3.65
N PRO A 85 -0.80 -12.35 3.17
CA PRO A 85 -1.86 -13.35 3.32
C PRO A 85 -2.18 -13.63 4.79
N ILE A 86 -3.43 -13.99 5.07
CA ILE A 86 -3.84 -14.49 6.40
C ILE A 86 -3.45 -15.97 6.46
N THR A 87 -2.26 -16.22 6.97
CA THR A 87 -1.67 -17.57 6.99
C THR A 87 -2.11 -18.43 8.17
N ASP A 88 -2.47 -17.81 9.30
CA ASP A 88 -2.87 -18.49 10.54
C ASP A 88 -4.13 -19.35 10.41
N ARG A 89 -5.02 -19.03 9.46
CA ARG A 89 -6.21 -19.85 9.19
C ARG A 89 -5.95 -21.06 8.31
N ILE A 90 -5.04 -20.91 7.34
CA ILE A 90 -4.75 -21.96 6.35
C ILE A 90 -3.64 -22.88 6.84
N PHE A 91 -2.68 -22.35 7.57
CA PHE A 91 -1.48 -23.05 7.99
C PHE A 91 -1.35 -23.17 9.51
N LYS A 92 -2.46 -23.00 10.26
CA LYS A 92 -2.48 -23.01 11.72
C LYS A 92 -1.78 -24.23 12.35
N ASP A 93 -1.90 -25.37 11.71
CA ASP A 93 -1.35 -26.65 12.19
C ASP A 93 -0.15 -27.10 11.34
N THR A 94 0.47 -26.20 10.60
CA THR A 94 1.61 -26.50 9.74
C THR A 94 2.76 -25.54 9.98
N GLU A 95 3.99 -26.06 9.91
CA GLU A 95 5.22 -25.27 10.04
C GLU A 95 5.71 -24.75 8.69
N VAL A 96 4.82 -24.12 7.91
CA VAL A 96 5.22 -23.51 6.64
C VAL A 96 6.11 -22.29 6.91
N SER A 97 7.22 -22.19 6.20
CA SER A 97 8.12 -21.05 6.31
C SER A 97 7.54 -19.81 5.64
N LEU A 98 7.65 -18.67 6.32
CA LEU A 98 7.24 -17.36 5.81
C LEU A 98 8.46 -16.48 5.53
N ASP A 99 8.32 -15.54 4.60
CA ASP A 99 9.32 -14.50 4.36
C ASP A 99 9.19 -13.36 5.41
N LYS A 100 10.08 -12.36 5.31
CA LYS A 100 10.08 -11.20 6.20
C LYS A 100 8.82 -10.33 6.11
N ARG A 101 8.02 -10.49 5.06
CA ARG A 101 6.76 -9.76 4.82
C ARG A 101 5.52 -10.57 5.21
N GLY A 102 5.71 -11.81 5.67
CA GLY A 102 4.61 -12.72 6.03
C GLY A 102 4.02 -13.49 4.84
N ASN A 103 4.65 -13.47 3.67
CA ASN A 103 4.25 -14.31 2.54
C ASN A 103 4.83 -15.72 2.70
N VAL A 104 4.19 -16.70 2.10
CA VAL A 104 4.69 -18.08 2.15
C VAL A 104 5.97 -18.19 1.32
N LEU A 105 7.05 -18.61 1.95
CA LEU A 105 8.33 -18.80 1.29
C LEU A 105 8.29 -20.01 0.38
N ALA A 106 8.60 -19.81 -0.90
CA ALA A 106 8.68 -20.86 -1.89
C ALA A 106 9.78 -20.57 -2.91
N ASP A 107 10.34 -21.62 -3.48
CA ASP A 107 11.36 -21.50 -4.53
C ASP A 107 10.81 -20.84 -5.79
N ASP A 108 11.63 -19.98 -6.41
CA ASP A 108 11.20 -19.14 -7.54
C ASP A 108 10.97 -19.93 -8.85
N LYS A 109 11.52 -21.14 -8.97
CA LYS A 109 11.41 -21.94 -10.19
C LYS A 109 10.40 -23.07 -10.01
N SER A 110 10.48 -23.78 -8.90
CA SER A 110 9.63 -24.95 -8.62
C SER A 110 8.35 -24.60 -7.87
N TYR A 111 8.25 -23.39 -7.29
CA TYR A 111 7.15 -22.95 -6.44
C TYR A 111 6.93 -23.85 -5.20
N LYS A 112 7.88 -24.73 -4.89
CA LYS A 112 7.81 -25.63 -3.75
C LYS A 112 8.09 -24.88 -2.45
N THR A 113 7.30 -25.15 -1.43
CA THR A 113 7.45 -24.58 -0.08
C THR A 113 8.39 -25.42 0.79
N SER A 114 8.53 -25.02 2.06
CA SER A 114 9.23 -25.82 3.07
C SER A 114 8.54 -27.15 3.40
N LEU A 115 7.25 -27.28 3.08
CA LEU A 115 6.48 -28.48 3.32
C LEU A 115 6.45 -29.39 2.09
N ASP A 116 6.47 -30.70 2.33
CA ASP A 116 6.31 -31.66 1.25
C ASP A 116 4.86 -31.63 0.72
N LYS A 117 4.69 -31.78 -0.59
CA LYS A 117 3.39 -31.74 -1.30
C LYS A 117 2.64 -30.39 -1.23
N LEU A 118 3.33 -29.29 -0.85
CA LEU A 118 2.76 -27.95 -0.85
C LEU A 118 3.53 -27.03 -1.79
N TRP A 119 2.82 -26.42 -2.75
CA TRP A 119 3.33 -25.41 -3.68
C TRP A 119 2.51 -24.15 -3.53
N VAL A 120 3.16 -22.99 -3.72
CA VAL A 120 2.53 -21.70 -3.59
C VAL A 120 2.94 -20.79 -4.73
N ALA A 121 1.95 -20.10 -5.32
CA ALA A 121 2.14 -19.14 -6.41
C ALA A 121 1.33 -17.85 -6.18
N GLY A 122 1.52 -16.85 -7.04
CA GLY A 122 0.77 -15.60 -7.01
C GLY A 122 1.03 -14.77 -5.76
N ASP A 123 -0.01 -14.10 -5.27
CA ASP A 123 0.06 -13.14 -4.15
C ASP A 123 0.48 -13.79 -2.83
N MET A 124 0.13 -15.06 -2.63
CA MET A 124 0.53 -15.83 -1.45
C MET A 124 2.05 -15.92 -1.30
N ARG A 125 2.80 -15.97 -2.41
CA ARG A 125 4.26 -16.07 -2.45
C ARG A 125 4.95 -14.72 -2.65
N ARG A 126 4.48 -13.94 -3.60
CA ARG A 126 5.14 -12.69 -4.02
C ARG A 126 4.67 -11.46 -3.26
N GLY A 127 3.59 -11.60 -2.52
CA GLY A 127 2.83 -10.48 -2.02
C GLY A 127 1.91 -9.90 -3.09
N GLN A 128 0.99 -9.05 -2.66
CA GLN A 128 0.05 -8.40 -3.56
C GLN A 128 0.80 -7.60 -4.63
N SER A 129 0.43 -7.82 -5.87
CA SER A 129 0.87 -7.04 -7.01
C SER A 129 -0.34 -6.62 -7.85
N LEU A 130 -0.21 -5.51 -8.56
CA LEU A 130 -1.16 -5.16 -9.60
C LEU A 130 -1.03 -6.17 -10.74
N VAL A 131 -2.16 -6.64 -11.22
CA VAL A 131 -2.26 -7.50 -12.40
C VAL A 131 -2.24 -6.62 -13.66
#